data_64df6cdb692eff02dbb9aae393265ac1
#
_entry.id   64df6cdb692eff02dbb9aae393265ac1
#
_cell.length_a   1.000
_cell.length_b   1.000
_cell.length_c   1.000
_cell.angle_alpha   90.00
_cell.angle_beta   90.00
_cell.angle_gamma   90.00
#
_symmetry.space_group_name_H-M   'P 1'
#
loop_
_entity.id
_entity.type
_entity.pdbx_description
1 polymer ?
#
loop_
_entity_poly.entity_id
_entity_poly.type
_entity_poly.pdbx_seq_one_letter_code
_entity_poly.pdbx_strand_id
1 'polypeptide(L)'
;MVLPKLNTSPKYEMVIPSSKQTVRYRPYLVKEEKVLLMAFESNDSSQAMNAIIDTILVCIDENIKRETLTTFDVEYMFTQIRSKSVGETSKVNVKCEECETLNAVTINLAEVELDTPESVNNEIELTPEVSIELSYPSADSLINIDKEATQAEKILATIVASIDVIKTEEERVSTKDVTKKEVEEFVDGMTGEQFSNLAEYVKD
;
A
#
# COMPACT_ATOMS: atom_id res chain seq x y z
N MET A 1 10.66 -43.50 -7.80
CA MET A 1 11.18 -42.51 -8.77
C MET A 1 10.93 -41.15 -8.19
N VAL A 2 11.97 -40.34 -7.90
CA VAL A 2 11.82 -38.98 -7.35
C VAL A 2 11.95 -38.01 -8.53
N LEU A 3 10.95 -37.16 -8.74
CA LEU A 3 11.01 -36.14 -9.80
C LEU A 3 12.10 -35.12 -9.49
N PRO A 4 12.82 -34.59 -10.49
CA PRO A 4 13.82 -33.57 -10.29
C PRO A 4 13.16 -32.29 -9.77
N LYS A 5 13.84 -31.61 -8.84
CA LYS A 5 13.40 -30.32 -8.34
C LYS A 5 13.85 -29.21 -9.32
N LEU A 6 12.91 -28.37 -9.73
CA LEU A 6 13.19 -27.18 -10.54
C LEU A 6 13.59 -26.04 -9.60
N ASN A 7 14.88 -25.95 -9.25
CA ASN A 7 15.34 -25.11 -8.13
C ASN A 7 16.04 -23.80 -8.53
N THR A 8 16.06 -23.41 -9.81
CA THR A 8 16.80 -22.22 -10.27
C THR A 8 15.85 -21.17 -10.83
N SER A 9 15.24 -20.37 -9.94
CA SER A 9 14.61 -19.12 -10.37
C SER A 9 15.66 -18.02 -10.39
N PRO A 10 15.72 -17.19 -11.45
CA PRO A 10 16.58 -16.01 -11.47
C PRO A 10 16.17 -15.05 -10.33
N LYS A 11 17.15 -14.29 -9.83
CA LYS A 11 16.91 -13.27 -8.81
C LYS A 11 17.15 -11.89 -9.40
N TYR A 12 16.32 -10.96 -9.01
CA TYR A 12 16.33 -9.56 -9.42
C TYR A 12 16.38 -8.68 -8.17
N GLU A 13 16.69 -7.42 -8.36
CA GLU A 13 16.69 -6.42 -7.29
C GLU A 13 15.66 -5.33 -7.59
N MET A 14 15.05 -4.78 -6.54
CA MET A 14 14.20 -3.61 -6.60
C MET A 14 14.37 -2.78 -5.32
N VAL A 15 13.96 -1.53 -5.38
CA VAL A 15 13.94 -0.62 -4.22
C VAL A 15 12.49 -0.46 -3.78
N ILE A 16 12.21 -0.69 -2.50
CA ILE A 16 10.89 -0.43 -1.91
C ILE A 16 10.69 1.08 -1.89
N PRO A 17 9.62 1.62 -2.48
CA PRO A 17 9.44 3.05 -2.64
C PRO A 17 9.39 3.85 -1.33
N SER A 18 8.66 3.35 -0.32
CA SER A 18 8.49 4.04 0.96
C SER A 18 9.78 4.05 1.80
N SER A 19 10.39 2.88 1.99
CA SER A 19 11.55 2.70 2.87
C SER A 19 12.89 2.93 2.20
N LYS A 20 12.93 3.03 0.86
CA LYS A 20 14.16 3.08 0.04
C LYS A 20 15.11 1.88 0.25
N GLN A 21 14.61 0.81 0.86
CA GLN A 21 15.36 -0.42 1.07
C GLN A 21 15.47 -1.19 -0.24
N THR A 22 16.70 -1.62 -0.59
CA THR A 22 16.91 -2.56 -1.71
C THR A 22 16.62 -3.98 -1.25
N VAL A 23 15.83 -4.69 -2.02
CA VAL A 23 15.46 -6.09 -1.78
C VAL A 23 15.68 -6.94 -3.01
N ARG A 24 15.96 -8.23 -2.79
CA ARG A 24 16.08 -9.22 -3.85
C ARG A 24 14.81 -10.03 -3.94
N TYR A 25 14.37 -10.27 -5.16
CA TYR A 25 13.15 -11.02 -5.40
C TYR A 25 13.31 -12.04 -6.53
N ARG A 26 12.44 -13.02 -6.53
CA ARG A 26 12.27 -13.99 -7.61
C ARG A 26 10.91 -13.84 -8.27
N PRO A 27 10.75 -14.27 -9.51
CA PRO A 27 9.42 -14.45 -10.10
C PRO A 27 8.58 -15.41 -9.24
N TYR A 28 7.27 -15.18 -9.21
CA TYR A 28 6.36 -16.15 -8.60
C TYR A 28 6.24 -17.42 -9.45
N LEU A 29 5.96 -18.52 -8.81
CA LEU A 29 5.80 -19.82 -9.44
C LEU A 29 4.32 -20.15 -9.62
N VAL A 30 4.02 -21.23 -10.35
CA VAL A 30 2.63 -21.68 -10.59
C VAL A 30 1.82 -21.88 -9.30
N LYS A 31 2.48 -22.19 -8.19
CA LYS A 31 1.79 -22.36 -6.89
C LYS A 31 1.27 -21.03 -6.33
N GLU A 32 2.05 -19.93 -6.46
CA GLU A 32 1.61 -18.59 -6.08
C GLU A 32 0.58 -18.05 -7.10
N GLU A 33 0.78 -18.29 -8.40
CA GLU A 33 -0.17 -17.90 -9.45
C GLU A 33 -1.57 -18.48 -9.22
N LYS A 34 -1.66 -19.76 -8.82
CA LYS A 34 -2.94 -20.39 -8.49
C LYS A 34 -3.65 -19.67 -7.33
N VAL A 35 -2.93 -19.27 -6.29
CA VAL A 35 -3.49 -18.53 -5.16
C VAL A 35 -4.03 -17.18 -5.62
N LEU A 36 -3.28 -16.46 -6.45
CA LEU A 36 -3.71 -15.17 -7.03
C LEU A 36 -4.97 -15.34 -7.88
N LEU A 37 -5.02 -16.33 -8.78
CA LEU A 37 -6.18 -16.59 -9.62
C LEU A 37 -7.43 -16.90 -8.79
N MET A 38 -7.31 -17.75 -7.78
CA MET A 38 -8.43 -18.08 -6.88
C MET A 38 -8.91 -16.84 -6.10
N ALA A 39 -7.99 -15.99 -5.65
CA ALA A 39 -8.34 -14.78 -4.94
C ALA A 39 -9.04 -13.76 -5.86
N PHE A 40 -8.61 -13.61 -7.11
CA PHE A 40 -9.26 -12.74 -8.08
C PHE A 40 -10.64 -13.24 -8.52
N GLU A 41 -10.84 -14.56 -8.61
CA GLU A 41 -12.13 -15.16 -8.93
C GLU A 41 -13.18 -14.99 -7.80
N SER A 42 -12.73 -14.76 -6.56
CA SER A 42 -13.64 -14.59 -5.42
C SER A 42 -14.44 -13.28 -5.46
N ASN A 43 -14.06 -12.32 -6.30
CA ASN A 43 -14.60 -10.95 -6.35
C ASN A 43 -14.51 -10.20 -5.00
N ASP A 44 -13.68 -10.67 -4.08
CA ASP A 44 -13.39 -10.01 -2.82
C ASP A 44 -12.05 -9.25 -2.90
N SER A 45 -12.13 -7.93 -2.96
CA SER A 45 -10.95 -7.07 -3.07
C SER A 45 -9.95 -7.24 -1.92
N SER A 46 -10.44 -7.55 -0.69
CA SER A 46 -9.54 -7.78 0.45
C SER A 46 -8.83 -9.11 0.33
N GLN A 47 -9.49 -10.17 -0.14
CA GLN A 47 -8.83 -11.45 -0.42
C GLN A 47 -7.81 -11.31 -1.54
N ALA A 48 -8.14 -10.59 -2.61
CA ALA A 48 -7.21 -10.32 -3.71
C ALA A 48 -5.96 -9.57 -3.23
N MET A 49 -6.13 -8.51 -2.43
CA MET A 49 -5.02 -7.73 -1.91
C MET A 49 -4.16 -8.54 -0.93
N ASN A 50 -4.78 -9.32 -0.04
CA ASN A 50 -4.06 -10.25 0.85
C ASN A 50 -3.21 -11.26 0.07
N ALA A 51 -3.77 -11.86 -0.99
CA ALA A 51 -3.03 -12.79 -1.84
C ALA A 51 -1.85 -12.13 -2.58
N ILE A 52 -1.99 -10.86 -2.99
CA ILE A 52 -0.92 -10.07 -3.58
C ILE A 52 0.21 -9.87 -2.56
N ILE A 53 -0.11 -9.37 -1.36
CA ILE A 53 0.88 -9.11 -0.29
C ILE A 53 1.60 -10.41 0.08
N ASP A 54 0.88 -11.49 0.29
CA ASP A 54 1.46 -12.80 0.63
C ASP A 54 2.38 -13.31 -0.48
N THR A 55 2.00 -13.10 -1.74
CA THR A 55 2.84 -13.46 -2.90
C THR A 55 4.12 -12.63 -2.93
N ILE A 56 4.04 -11.32 -2.67
CA ILE A 56 5.22 -10.44 -2.58
C ILE A 56 6.17 -10.95 -1.50
N LEU A 57 5.67 -11.16 -0.28
CA LEU A 57 6.48 -11.58 0.87
C LEU A 57 7.16 -12.95 0.65
N VAL A 58 6.50 -13.88 -0.04
CA VAL A 58 7.10 -15.19 -0.40
C VAL A 58 8.13 -15.08 -1.52
N CYS A 59 8.03 -14.08 -2.39
CA CYS A 59 8.96 -13.88 -3.49
C CYS A 59 10.20 -13.09 -3.13
N ILE A 60 10.21 -12.37 -2.00
CA ILE A 60 11.34 -11.58 -1.51
C ILE A 60 12.23 -12.42 -0.59
N ASP A 61 13.55 -12.20 -0.67
CA ASP A 61 14.53 -12.92 0.16
C ASP A 61 14.65 -12.29 1.57
N GLU A 62 14.49 -10.96 1.67
CA GLU A 62 14.61 -10.21 2.91
C GLU A 62 13.35 -10.36 3.77
N ASN A 63 13.51 -10.29 5.09
CA ASN A 63 12.39 -10.36 6.02
C ASN A 63 11.71 -9.00 6.15
N ILE A 64 10.73 -8.75 5.30
CA ILE A 64 9.90 -7.54 5.33
C ILE A 64 8.65 -7.80 6.16
N LYS A 65 8.34 -6.87 7.06
CA LYS A 65 7.12 -6.94 7.84
C LYS A 65 5.94 -6.44 7.01
N ARG A 66 4.86 -7.20 6.99
CA ARG A 66 3.63 -6.89 6.26
C ARG A 66 3.08 -5.50 6.63
N GLU A 67 3.11 -5.19 7.92
CA GLU A 67 2.56 -3.95 8.47
C GLU A 67 3.32 -2.68 8.06
N THR A 68 4.51 -2.84 7.45
CA THR A 68 5.32 -1.70 6.98
C THR A 68 5.11 -1.37 5.51
N LEU A 69 4.40 -2.21 4.76
CA LEU A 69 4.15 -2.00 3.33
C LEU A 69 2.97 -1.06 3.13
N THR A 70 3.18 0.02 2.40
CA THR A 70 2.12 0.91 1.94
C THR A 70 1.41 0.34 0.70
N THR A 71 0.27 0.91 0.29
CA THR A 71 -0.44 0.48 -0.91
C THR A 71 0.41 0.62 -2.17
N PHE A 72 1.10 1.75 -2.32
CA PHE A 72 1.97 1.97 -3.48
C PHE A 72 3.23 1.10 -3.47
N ASP A 73 3.74 0.68 -2.29
CA ASP A 73 4.78 -0.35 -2.22
C ASP A 73 4.26 -1.67 -2.78
N VAL A 74 3.08 -2.09 -2.33
CA VAL A 74 2.45 -3.35 -2.78
C VAL A 74 2.22 -3.32 -4.28
N GLU A 75 1.67 -2.24 -4.83
CA GLU A 75 1.41 -2.09 -6.26
C GLU A 75 2.70 -2.12 -7.08
N TYR A 76 3.72 -1.37 -6.68
CA TYR A 76 5.00 -1.33 -7.36
C TYR A 76 5.71 -2.68 -7.31
N MET A 77 5.86 -3.25 -6.11
CA MET A 77 6.57 -4.51 -5.90
C MET A 77 5.90 -5.66 -6.65
N PHE A 78 4.55 -5.71 -6.61
CA PHE A 78 3.81 -6.72 -7.36
C PHE A 78 3.98 -6.55 -8.87
N THR A 79 3.96 -5.32 -9.38
CA THR A 79 4.19 -5.02 -10.80
C THR A 79 5.57 -5.49 -11.25
N GLN A 80 6.61 -5.24 -10.46
CA GLN A 80 7.97 -5.72 -10.73
C GLN A 80 8.06 -7.25 -10.73
N ILE A 81 7.51 -7.91 -9.72
CA ILE A 81 7.50 -9.37 -9.62
C ILE A 81 6.70 -9.98 -10.79
N ARG A 82 5.52 -9.42 -11.10
CA ARG A 82 4.67 -9.87 -12.20
C ARG A 82 5.36 -9.73 -13.56
N SER A 83 6.05 -8.62 -13.79
CA SER A 83 6.77 -8.37 -15.05
C SER A 83 7.79 -9.47 -15.35
N LYS A 84 8.46 -9.98 -14.32
CA LYS A 84 9.45 -11.07 -14.44
C LYS A 84 8.83 -12.47 -14.41
N SER A 85 7.56 -12.60 -14.02
CA SER A 85 6.86 -13.90 -13.89
C SER A 85 6.10 -14.26 -15.17
N VAL A 86 5.34 -13.33 -15.72
CA VAL A 86 4.41 -13.57 -16.85
C VAL A 86 4.86 -12.84 -18.13
N GLY A 87 5.66 -11.76 -17.97
CA GLY A 87 6.14 -10.96 -19.07
C GLY A 87 6.07 -9.47 -18.79
N GLU A 88 6.94 -8.74 -19.47
CA GLU A 88 7.16 -7.30 -19.24
C GLU A 88 6.08 -6.41 -19.89
N THR A 89 5.17 -6.98 -20.67
CA THR A 89 4.12 -6.20 -21.35
C THR A 89 2.73 -6.67 -20.92
N SER A 90 1.81 -5.72 -20.76
CA SER A 90 0.40 -5.98 -20.52
C SER A 90 -0.45 -5.30 -21.60
N LYS A 91 -1.38 -6.05 -22.19
CA LYS A 91 -2.36 -5.51 -23.15
C LYS A 91 -3.66 -5.22 -22.42
N VAL A 92 -4.08 -3.97 -22.44
CA VAL A 92 -5.31 -3.51 -21.82
C VAL A 92 -6.18 -2.78 -22.85
N ASN A 93 -7.50 -2.83 -22.66
CA ASN A 93 -8.43 -2.02 -23.46
C ASN A 93 -8.85 -0.81 -22.63
N VAL A 94 -8.51 0.37 -23.11
CA VAL A 94 -8.87 1.65 -22.48
C VAL A 94 -10.07 2.23 -23.23
N LYS A 95 -11.12 2.56 -22.48
CA LYS A 95 -12.32 3.20 -23.03
C LYS A 95 -12.05 4.69 -23.20
N CYS A 96 -12.31 5.23 -24.39
CA CYS A 96 -12.26 6.66 -24.64
C CYS A 96 -13.40 7.36 -23.89
N GLU A 97 -13.12 8.44 -23.19
CA GLU A 97 -14.12 9.20 -22.44
C GLU A 97 -15.13 9.93 -23.34
N GLU A 98 -14.71 10.34 -24.56
CA GLU A 98 -15.56 11.09 -25.48
C GLU A 98 -16.45 10.19 -26.35
N CYS A 99 -15.91 9.10 -26.91
CA CYS A 99 -16.64 8.28 -27.90
C CYS A 99 -16.89 6.85 -27.42
N GLU A 100 -16.50 6.51 -26.19
CA GLU A 100 -16.65 5.19 -25.56
C GLU A 100 -15.98 4.02 -26.32
N THR A 101 -15.22 4.29 -27.38
CA THR A 101 -14.52 3.27 -28.16
C THR A 101 -13.41 2.63 -27.31
N LEU A 102 -13.31 1.30 -27.38
CA LEU A 102 -12.23 0.55 -26.74
C LEU A 102 -10.96 0.61 -27.60
N ASN A 103 -9.89 1.12 -27.02
CA ASN A 103 -8.58 1.21 -27.65
C ASN A 103 -7.63 0.21 -26.99
N ALA A 104 -7.02 -0.66 -27.79
CA ALA A 104 -6.02 -1.58 -27.28
C ALA A 104 -4.69 -0.84 -27.05
N VAL A 105 -4.24 -0.84 -25.81
CA VAL A 105 -2.97 -0.22 -25.38
C VAL A 105 -2.05 -1.30 -24.83
N THR A 106 -0.78 -1.24 -25.20
CA THR A 106 0.25 -2.11 -24.61
C THR A 106 1.08 -1.28 -23.63
N ILE A 107 1.09 -1.71 -22.37
CA ILE A 107 1.86 -1.07 -21.31
C ILE A 107 3.11 -1.90 -21.06
N ASN A 108 4.28 -1.24 -21.04
CA ASN A 108 5.53 -1.87 -20.64
C ASN A 108 5.68 -1.77 -19.11
N LEU A 109 5.51 -2.88 -18.42
CA LEU A 109 5.58 -2.95 -16.96
C LEU A 109 7.01 -2.79 -16.43
N ALA A 110 8.03 -3.04 -17.24
CA ALA A 110 9.41 -2.87 -16.85
C ALA A 110 9.85 -1.38 -16.81
N GLU A 111 9.09 -0.51 -17.46
CA GLU A 111 9.33 0.94 -17.52
C GLU A 111 8.42 1.72 -16.53
N VAL A 112 7.66 1.02 -15.70
CA VAL A 112 6.83 1.68 -14.69
C VAL A 112 7.73 2.25 -13.61
N GLU A 113 7.74 3.57 -13.53
CA GLU A 113 8.42 4.34 -12.50
C GLU A 113 7.37 4.98 -11.57
N LEU A 114 7.75 5.21 -10.32
CA LEU A 114 6.93 5.94 -9.37
C LEU A 114 7.35 7.40 -9.40
N ASP A 115 6.41 8.28 -9.64
CA ASP A 115 6.59 9.70 -9.42
C ASP A 115 6.48 9.98 -7.92
N THR A 116 7.63 10.15 -7.27
CA THR A 116 7.69 10.44 -5.84
C THR A 116 8.09 11.90 -5.66
N PRO A 117 7.29 12.72 -4.96
CA PRO A 117 7.65 14.10 -4.70
C PRO A 117 8.98 14.16 -3.92
N GLU A 118 9.81 15.15 -4.22
CA GLU A 118 11.14 15.33 -3.59
C GLU A 118 11.04 15.58 -2.08
N SER A 119 9.96 16.23 -1.63
CA SER A 119 9.66 16.45 -0.21
C SER A 119 8.17 16.59 0.01
N VAL A 120 7.64 15.89 1.00
CA VAL A 120 6.29 16.06 1.50
C VAL A 120 6.42 16.65 2.91
N ASN A 121 5.77 17.78 3.17
CA ASN A 121 5.64 18.23 4.54
C ASN A 121 4.57 17.36 5.21
N ASN A 122 5.00 16.43 6.05
CA ASN A 122 4.14 15.51 6.76
C ASN A 122 3.77 15.95 8.17
N GLU A 123 4.16 17.16 8.57
CA GLU A 123 3.83 17.73 9.87
C GLU A 123 2.70 18.76 9.73
N ILE A 124 1.65 18.55 10.52
CA ILE A 124 0.47 19.43 10.59
C ILE A 124 0.35 19.98 12.00
N GLU A 125 0.34 21.28 12.10
CA GLU A 125 0.10 22.01 13.36
C GLU A 125 -1.42 22.06 13.62
N LEU A 126 -1.88 21.46 14.72
CA LEU A 126 -3.28 21.46 15.15
C LEU A 126 -3.57 22.65 16.06
N THR A 127 -2.64 22.98 16.93
CA THR A 127 -2.62 24.14 17.81
C THR A 127 -1.18 24.62 17.98
N PRO A 128 -0.93 25.82 18.54
CA PRO A 128 0.43 26.27 18.83
C PRO A 128 1.25 25.30 19.72
N GLU A 129 0.57 24.44 20.49
CA GLU A 129 1.19 23.52 21.45
C GLU A 129 1.17 22.06 20.97
N VAL A 130 0.41 21.73 19.90
CA VAL A 130 0.23 20.35 19.43
C VAL A 130 0.37 20.28 17.93
N SER A 131 1.30 19.44 17.46
CA SER A 131 1.42 19.05 16.05
C SER A 131 1.39 17.53 15.89
N ILE A 132 1.07 17.08 14.70
CA ILE A 132 1.08 15.66 14.33
C ILE A 132 2.00 15.45 13.14
N GLU A 133 2.72 14.33 13.15
CA GLU A 133 3.41 13.81 11.97
C GLU A 133 2.56 12.72 11.33
N LEU A 134 2.34 12.83 10.04
CA LEU A 134 1.63 11.84 9.25
C LEU A 134 2.61 10.93 8.51
N SER A 135 2.20 9.69 8.31
CA SER A 135 2.87 8.73 7.45
C SER A 135 1.84 8.07 6.53
N TYR A 136 2.31 7.49 5.44
CA TYR A 136 1.42 6.70 4.59
C TYR A 136 0.91 5.48 5.38
N PRO A 137 -0.41 5.26 5.42
CA PRO A 137 -0.98 4.11 6.11
C PRO A 137 -0.52 2.81 5.45
N SER A 138 -0.36 1.76 6.24
CA SER A 138 -0.03 0.46 5.69
C SER A 138 -1.19 -0.11 4.86
N ALA A 139 -0.85 -0.87 3.81
CA ALA A 139 -1.85 -1.58 3.01
C ALA A 139 -2.74 -2.47 3.89
N ASP A 140 -2.15 -3.09 4.91
CA ASP A 140 -2.86 -3.96 5.85
C ASP A 140 -3.90 -3.20 6.69
N SER A 141 -3.57 -1.98 7.17
CA SER A 141 -4.52 -1.15 7.91
C SER A 141 -5.71 -0.72 7.05
N LEU A 142 -5.49 -0.43 5.77
CA LEU A 142 -6.56 -0.03 4.83
C LEU A 142 -7.44 -1.21 4.40
N ILE A 143 -6.88 -2.41 4.22
CA ILE A 143 -7.64 -3.63 3.90
C ILE A 143 -8.62 -3.98 5.03
N ASN A 144 -8.24 -3.71 6.27
CA ASN A 144 -9.02 -4.03 7.47
C ASN A 144 -10.09 -2.99 7.81
N ILE A 145 -10.23 -1.91 7.02
CA ILE A 145 -11.37 -0.99 7.16
C ILE A 145 -12.65 -1.72 6.75
N ASP A 146 -13.68 -1.59 7.58
CA ASP A 146 -14.98 -2.22 7.30
C ASP A 146 -15.55 -1.76 5.96
N LYS A 147 -15.88 -2.71 5.10
CA LYS A 147 -16.45 -2.45 3.77
C LYS A 147 -17.84 -1.83 3.85
N GLU A 148 -18.60 -2.18 4.87
CA GLU A 148 -19.94 -1.66 5.13
C GLU A 148 -19.92 -0.27 5.80
N ALA A 149 -18.73 0.20 6.25
CA ALA A 149 -18.57 1.51 6.86
C ALA A 149 -18.97 2.64 5.91
N THR A 150 -19.55 3.68 6.45
CA THR A 150 -19.88 4.91 5.72
C THR A 150 -18.60 5.59 5.19
N GLN A 151 -18.76 6.48 4.23
CA GLN A 151 -17.62 7.25 3.69
C GLN A 151 -16.91 8.05 4.80
N ALA A 152 -17.65 8.60 5.76
CA ALA A 152 -17.10 9.34 6.90
C ALA A 152 -16.25 8.44 7.81
N GLU A 153 -16.74 7.23 8.12
CA GLU A 153 -16.01 6.25 8.92
C GLU A 153 -14.74 5.77 8.21
N LYS A 154 -14.78 5.60 6.89
CA LYS A 154 -13.59 5.25 6.09
C LYS A 154 -12.54 6.34 6.13
N ILE A 155 -12.94 7.62 5.98
CA ILE A 155 -12.04 8.76 6.09
C ILE A 155 -11.42 8.82 7.49
N LEU A 156 -12.23 8.69 8.55
CA LEU A 156 -11.76 8.66 9.93
C LEU A 156 -10.74 7.54 10.15
N ALA A 157 -11.05 6.32 9.71
CA ALA A 157 -10.15 5.17 9.86
C ALA A 157 -8.83 5.38 9.09
N THR A 158 -8.87 6.02 7.91
CA THR A 158 -7.67 6.36 7.14
C THR A 158 -6.83 7.40 7.86
N ILE A 159 -7.45 8.46 8.40
CA ILE A 159 -6.77 9.49 9.18
C ILE A 159 -6.07 8.86 10.38
N VAL A 160 -6.79 8.07 11.19
CA VAL A 160 -6.24 7.37 12.36
C VAL A 160 -5.05 6.49 11.97
N ALA A 161 -5.13 5.80 10.82
CA ALA A 161 -4.05 4.96 10.31
C ALA A 161 -2.85 5.75 9.76
N SER A 162 -3.03 7.02 9.44
CA SER A 162 -1.99 7.90 8.89
C SER A 162 -1.21 8.66 9.96
N ILE A 163 -1.72 8.80 11.18
CA ILE A 163 -1.01 9.46 12.28
C ILE A 163 0.12 8.55 12.77
N ASP A 164 1.38 9.00 12.66
CA ASP A 164 2.56 8.25 13.16
C ASP A 164 3.02 8.81 14.52
N VAL A 165 3.01 10.13 14.69
CA VAL A 165 3.49 10.78 15.92
C VAL A 165 2.59 11.95 16.29
N ILE A 166 2.29 12.08 17.58
CA ILE A 166 1.67 13.26 18.18
C ILE A 166 2.75 13.98 19.00
N LYS A 167 2.96 15.25 18.72
CA LYS A 167 3.97 16.08 19.38
C LYS A 167 3.29 17.15 20.22
N THR A 168 3.79 17.34 21.42
CA THR A 168 3.51 18.51 22.27
C THR A 168 4.82 19.22 22.59
N GLU A 169 4.78 20.37 23.26
CA GLU A 169 6.00 21.06 23.73
C GLU A 169 6.88 20.19 24.63
N GLU A 170 6.29 19.23 25.38
CA GLU A 170 6.96 18.43 26.38
C GLU A 170 7.25 17.00 25.93
N GLU A 171 6.43 16.43 25.04
CA GLU A 171 6.46 15.01 24.71
C GLU A 171 6.28 14.75 23.18
N ARG A 172 6.86 13.65 22.73
CA ARG A 172 6.66 13.06 21.42
C ARG A 172 6.16 11.63 21.58
N VAL A 173 4.91 11.40 21.26
CA VAL A 173 4.22 10.11 21.41
C VAL A 173 4.06 9.45 20.05
N SER A 174 4.67 8.27 19.86
CA SER A 174 4.43 7.46 18.66
C SER A 174 3.11 6.69 18.81
N THR A 175 2.32 6.65 17.75
CA THR A 175 1.08 5.86 17.73
C THR A 175 1.32 4.35 17.85
N LYS A 176 2.56 3.90 17.66
CA LYS A 176 2.98 2.51 17.91
C LYS A 176 3.06 2.15 19.39
N ASP A 177 3.17 3.15 20.26
CA ASP A 177 3.30 2.99 21.70
C ASP A 177 1.95 3.12 22.45
N VAL A 178 0.89 3.47 21.74
CA VAL A 178 -0.48 3.65 22.25
C VAL A 178 -1.46 2.74 21.53
N THR A 179 -2.65 2.57 22.07
CA THR A 179 -3.70 1.76 21.45
C THR A 179 -4.40 2.54 20.32
N LYS A 180 -4.93 1.83 19.34
CA LYS A 180 -5.75 2.43 18.27
C LYS A 180 -6.91 3.27 18.86
N LYS A 181 -7.51 2.81 19.94
CA LYS A 181 -8.61 3.50 20.61
C LYS A 181 -8.18 4.87 21.17
N GLU A 182 -6.97 4.97 21.73
CA GLU A 182 -6.45 6.25 22.23
C GLU A 182 -6.20 7.24 21.09
N VAL A 183 -5.76 6.76 19.92
CA VAL A 183 -5.64 7.61 18.71
C VAL A 183 -7.02 8.03 18.20
N GLU A 184 -8.01 7.15 18.21
CA GLU A 184 -9.40 7.48 17.85
C GLU A 184 -9.97 8.55 18.79
N GLU A 185 -9.81 8.39 20.11
CA GLU A 185 -10.24 9.37 21.13
C GLU A 185 -9.53 10.72 20.95
N PHE A 186 -8.26 10.72 20.55
CA PHE A 186 -7.53 11.96 20.21
C PHE A 186 -8.14 12.67 19.01
N VAL A 187 -8.46 11.93 17.94
CA VAL A 187 -9.10 12.50 16.73
C VAL A 187 -10.52 12.98 17.03
N ASP A 188 -11.28 12.26 17.85
CA ASP A 188 -12.62 12.68 18.29
C ASP A 188 -12.61 13.99 19.10
N GLY A 189 -11.50 14.30 19.73
CA GLY A 189 -11.28 15.57 20.44
C GLY A 189 -10.97 16.78 19.56
N MET A 190 -10.77 16.60 18.25
CA MET A 190 -10.46 17.67 17.31
C MET A 190 -11.69 18.53 17.01
N THR A 191 -11.45 19.80 16.68
CA THR A 191 -12.49 20.65 16.09
C THR A 191 -12.81 20.22 14.66
N GLY A 192 -14.00 20.60 14.16
CA GLY A 192 -14.39 20.30 12.77
C GLY A 192 -13.44 20.91 11.74
N GLU A 193 -12.82 22.05 12.03
CA GLU A 193 -11.83 22.70 11.16
C GLU A 193 -10.52 21.89 11.11
N GLN A 194 -10.00 21.48 12.27
CA GLN A 194 -8.81 20.62 12.36
C GLN A 194 -9.00 19.31 11.61
N PHE A 195 -10.14 18.67 11.83
CA PHE A 195 -10.48 17.42 11.14
C PHE A 195 -10.61 17.60 9.62
N SER A 196 -11.23 18.71 9.16
CA SER A 196 -11.37 18.98 7.72
C SER A 196 -10.02 19.22 7.05
N ASN A 197 -9.13 19.98 7.69
CA ASN A 197 -7.76 20.22 7.18
C ASN A 197 -6.98 18.89 7.06
N LEU A 198 -7.13 18.03 8.06
CA LEU A 198 -6.48 16.72 8.07
C LEU A 198 -7.06 15.79 6.98
N ALA A 199 -8.39 15.80 6.80
CA ALA A 199 -9.07 15.02 5.77
C ALA A 199 -8.72 15.47 4.34
N GLU A 200 -8.46 16.76 4.13
CA GLU A 200 -8.00 17.30 2.85
C GLU A 200 -6.57 16.83 2.56
N TYR A 201 -5.68 16.93 3.55
CA TYR A 201 -4.29 16.47 3.42
C TYR A 201 -4.17 14.96 3.10
N VAL A 202 -5.03 14.13 3.68
CA VAL A 202 -4.99 12.66 3.47
C VAL A 202 -5.60 12.26 2.12
N LYS A 203 -6.34 13.16 1.43
CA LYS A 203 -6.91 12.89 0.10
C LYS A 203 -5.97 13.16 -1.07
N ASP A 204 -5.01 14.08 -0.88
CA ASP A 204 -3.99 14.44 -1.87
C ASP A 204 -2.81 13.46 -1.81
#